data_be82942a3cd68c354de179f10aa08152
#
_entry.id   be82942a3cd68c354de179f10aa08152
#
_cell.length_a   1.000
_cell.length_b   1.000
_cell.length_c   1.000
_cell.angle_alpha   90.00
_cell.angle_beta   90.00
_cell.angle_gamma   90.00
#
_symmetry.space_group_name_H-M   'P 1'
#
loop_
_entity.id
_entity.type
_entity.pdbx_description
1 polymer ?
#
loop_
_entity_poly.entity_id
_entity_poly.type
_entity_poly.pdbx_seq_one_letter_code
_entity_poly.pdbx_strand_id
1 'polypeptide(L)'
;RDRAGVGRRHGAAVAEGLANEGMRVVCSDIDGQTAEATAARIGGDAIAVATDVADPAAVEALANQSFDHFGQVDVLFNNAGVFQGGLAWERSLEDWHWTFGVNVFGIIHGIKYFVPRMIAQETDGHVVNTASVAAFVAGATSGPYVVSKCAAFSLSESLALDLGAVGSKIGASVLTPSTFDTGIAKTARVRPSHLGEDKTPDGLVVAEYLQKQLDSGMPASEAFTPFINGIRTGEFLIPTKPSYADQIRNRYEALLKRQIPGQLVPD
;
A
#
# COMPACT_ATOMS: atom_id res chain seq x y z
N ARG A 1 -2.17 -20.64 -19.56
CA ARG A 1 -1.09 -19.67 -19.24
C ARG A 1 -1.73 -18.62 -18.36
N ASP A 2 -1.44 -18.73 -17.08
CA ASP A 2 -2.13 -18.07 -15.98
C ASP A 2 -1.94 -16.55 -16.02
N ARG A 3 -3.02 -15.85 -16.38
CA ARG A 3 -3.15 -14.41 -16.17
C ARG A 3 -3.78 -14.15 -14.80
N ALA A 4 -3.17 -14.65 -13.73
CA ALA A 4 -3.53 -14.26 -12.38
C ALA A 4 -3.20 -12.77 -12.20
N GLY A 5 -4.13 -12.02 -11.67
CA GLY A 5 -4.21 -10.57 -11.65
C GLY A 5 -2.92 -9.81 -11.28
N VAL A 6 -2.47 -9.01 -12.23
CA VAL A 6 -1.17 -8.33 -12.26
C VAL A 6 -1.01 -7.18 -11.24
N GLY A 7 -2.06 -6.72 -10.53
CA GLY A 7 -2.02 -5.61 -9.56
C GLY A 7 -1.85 -5.99 -8.10
N ARG A 8 -1.84 -7.25 -7.81
CA ARG A 8 -1.95 -7.85 -6.49
C ARG A 8 -0.68 -8.58 -6.07
N ARG A 9 0.39 -8.43 -6.87
CA ARG A 9 1.61 -9.21 -6.73
C ARG A 9 2.38 -8.90 -5.46
N HIS A 10 2.46 -7.62 -5.03
CA HIS A 10 3.16 -7.25 -3.80
C HIS A 10 2.53 -7.87 -2.56
N GLY A 11 1.23 -7.65 -2.36
CA GLY A 11 0.51 -8.22 -1.22
C GLY A 11 0.59 -9.73 -1.17
N ALA A 12 0.40 -10.40 -2.33
CA ALA A 12 0.51 -11.85 -2.43
C ALA A 12 1.94 -12.34 -2.14
N ALA A 13 2.97 -11.68 -2.69
CA ALA A 13 4.37 -12.05 -2.45
C ALA A 13 4.76 -11.89 -0.97
N VAL A 14 4.29 -10.82 -0.32
CA VAL A 14 4.50 -10.63 1.12
C VAL A 14 3.74 -11.68 1.92
N ALA A 15 2.48 -11.97 1.58
CA ALA A 15 1.68 -12.99 2.23
C ALA A 15 2.32 -14.39 2.14
N GLU A 16 2.76 -14.79 0.95
CA GLU A 16 3.49 -16.04 0.72
C GLU A 16 4.82 -16.08 1.48
N GLY A 17 5.55 -14.95 1.50
CA GLY A 17 6.80 -14.82 2.25
C GLY A 17 6.59 -14.97 3.77
N LEU A 18 5.57 -14.31 4.34
CA LEU A 18 5.22 -14.44 5.75
C LEU A 18 4.81 -15.87 6.11
N ALA A 19 4.05 -16.54 5.24
CA ALA A 19 3.69 -17.95 5.43
C ALA A 19 4.93 -18.86 5.43
N ASN A 20 5.91 -18.61 4.55
CA ASN A 20 7.18 -19.34 4.54
C ASN A 20 8.04 -19.09 5.81
N GLU A 21 7.85 -17.97 6.49
CA GLU A 21 8.42 -17.69 7.82
C GLU A 21 7.63 -18.35 8.97
N GLY A 22 6.58 -19.11 8.64
CA GLY A 22 5.76 -19.85 9.60
C GLY A 22 4.58 -19.07 10.18
N MET A 23 4.24 -17.90 9.64
CA MET A 23 3.07 -17.14 10.05
C MET A 23 1.78 -17.69 9.44
N ARG A 24 0.68 -17.63 10.20
CA ARG A 24 -0.68 -17.85 9.69
C ARG A 24 -1.18 -16.56 9.04
N VAL A 25 -1.75 -16.64 7.85
CA VAL A 25 -2.01 -15.47 7.02
C VAL A 25 -3.50 -15.30 6.69
N VAL A 26 -4.01 -14.09 6.86
CA VAL A 26 -5.29 -13.65 6.28
C VAL A 26 -4.99 -12.93 4.96
N CYS A 27 -5.45 -13.49 3.85
CA CYS A 27 -5.37 -12.87 2.53
C CYS A 27 -6.64 -12.05 2.29
N SER A 28 -6.50 -10.73 2.16
CA SER A 28 -7.63 -9.84 1.90
C SER A 28 -7.47 -9.10 0.58
N ASP A 29 -8.53 -9.06 -0.21
CA ASP A 29 -8.62 -8.31 -1.47
C ASP A 29 -10.09 -7.94 -1.74
N ILE A 30 -10.32 -6.85 -2.50
CA ILE A 30 -11.68 -6.47 -2.94
C ILE A 30 -12.29 -7.56 -3.84
N ASP A 31 -11.47 -8.30 -4.58
CA ASP A 31 -11.88 -9.48 -5.34
C ASP A 31 -11.60 -10.75 -4.52
N GLY A 32 -12.67 -11.34 -3.99
CA GLY A 32 -12.61 -12.55 -3.18
C GLY A 32 -11.90 -13.71 -3.87
N GLN A 33 -12.09 -13.88 -5.19
CA GLN A 33 -11.42 -14.97 -5.94
C GLN A 33 -9.89 -14.83 -5.92
N THR A 34 -9.39 -13.59 -5.92
CA THR A 34 -7.95 -13.35 -5.81
C THR A 34 -7.43 -13.63 -4.41
N ALA A 35 -8.18 -13.24 -3.38
CA ALA A 35 -7.84 -13.58 -2.00
C ALA A 35 -7.81 -15.11 -1.81
N GLU A 36 -8.84 -15.81 -2.29
CA GLU A 36 -8.94 -17.28 -2.27
C GLU A 36 -7.78 -17.95 -3.01
N ALA A 37 -7.46 -17.49 -4.22
CA ALA A 37 -6.34 -18.03 -4.99
C ALA A 37 -4.99 -17.85 -4.27
N THR A 38 -4.80 -16.75 -3.55
CA THR A 38 -3.59 -16.51 -2.76
C THR A 38 -3.56 -17.40 -1.53
N ALA A 39 -4.63 -17.50 -0.77
CA ALA A 39 -4.74 -18.38 0.38
C ALA A 39 -4.53 -19.85 -0.01
N ALA A 40 -5.11 -20.29 -1.15
CA ALA A 40 -4.92 -21.64 -1.67
C ALA A 40 -3.46 -21.94 -2.06
N ARG A 41 -2.71 -20.98 -2.58
CA ARG A 41 -1.28 -21.16 -2.86
C ARG A 41 -0.44 -21.25 -1.59
N ILE A 42 -0.78 -20.49 -0.56
CA ILE A 42 -0.15 -20.57 0.75
C ILE A 42 -0.46 -21.91 1.41
N GLY A 43 -1.71 -22.36 1.30
CA GLY A 43 -2.17 -23.58 1.95
C GLY A 43 -2.25 -23.50 3.47
N GLY A 44 -2.26 -24.65 4.14
CA GLY A 44 -2.34 -24.73 5.61
C GLY A 44 -3.56 -24.00 6.17
N ASP A 45 -3.33 -23.13 7.15
CA ASP A 45 -4.35 -22.34 7.87
C ASP A 45 -4.61 -20.96 7.26
N ALA A 46 -4.13 -20.68 6.05
CA ALA A 46 -4.36 -19.40 5.40
C ALA A 46 -5.85 -19.25 5.04
N ILE A 47 -6.44 -18.10 5.40
CA ILE A 47 -7.83 -17.79 5.08
C ILE A 47 -7.93 -16.59 4.11
N ALA A 48 -9.03 -16.55 3.36
CA ALA A 48 -9.33 -15.48 2.41
C ALA A 48 -10.56 -14.70 2.86
N VAL A 49 -10.49 -13.36 2.78
CA VAL A 49 -11.61 -12.47 3.12
C VAL A 49 -11.74 -11.40 2.02
N ALA A 50 -12.91 -11.40 1.35
CA ALA A 50 -13.23 -10.33 0.41
C ALA A 50 -13.47 -9.02 1.18
N THR A 51 -12.69 -7.96 0.87
CA THR A 51 -12.77 -6.70 1.63
C THR A 51 -12.51 -5.51 0.74
N ASP A 52 -13.47 -4.61 0.65
CA ASP A 52 -13.21 -3.25 0.18
C ASP A 52 -12.65 -2.41 1.34
N VAL A 53 -11.38 -2.04 1.27
CA VAL A 53 -10.74 -1.26 2.33
C VAL A 53 -11.29 0.17 2.45
N ALA A 54 -11.98 0.67 1.42
CA ALA A 54 -12.67 1.96 1.46
C ALA A 54 -13.95 1.92 2.31
N ASP A 55 -14.50 0.72 2.56
CA ASP A 55 -15.67 0.52 3.43
C ASP A 55 -15.21 0.20 4.87
N PRO A 56 -15.47 1.09 5.85
CA PRO A 56 -15.10 0.85 7.23
C PRO A 56 -15.76 -0.40 7.83
N ALA A 57 -16.99 -0.74 7.44
CA ALA A 57 -17.69 -1.91 7.96
C ALA A 57 -17.04 -3.22 7.42
N ALA A 58 -16.58 -3.23 6.17
CA ALA A 58 -15.86 -4.36 5.61
C ALA A 58 -14.50 -4.58 6.31
N VAL A 59 -13.78 -3.51 6.66
CA VAL A 59 -12.51 -3.62 7.40
C VAL A 59 -12.73 -4.04 8.85
N GLU A 60 -13.80 -3.58 9.50
CA GLU A 60 -14.19 -4.06 10.83
C GLU A 60 -14.51 -5.56 10.82
N ALA A 61 -15.25 -6.02 9.82
CA ALA A 61 -15.55 -7.45 9.63
C ALA A 61 -14.27 -8.27 9.37
N LEU A 62 -13.33 -7.75 8.57
CA LEU A 62 -12.01 -8.37 8.36
C LEU A 62 -11.24 -8.51 9.68
N ALA A 63 -11.22 -7.46 10.50
CA ALA A 63 -10.57 -7.50 11.81
C ALA A 63 -11.22 -8.57 12.70
N ASN A 64 -12.56 -8.59 12.80
CA ASN A 64 -13.28 -9.57 13.59
C ASN A 64 -12.94 -11.00 13.15
N GLN A 65 -13.04 -11.29 11.86
CA GLN A 65 -12.70 -12.62 11.32
C GLN A 65 -11.24 -13.02 11.60
N SER A 66 -10.30 -12.07 11.49
CA SER A 66 -8.88 -12.33 11.74
C SER A 66 -8.62 -12.72 13.20
N PHE A 67 -9.14 -11.94 14.14
CA PHE A 67 -8.97 -12.20 15.56
C PHE A 67 -9.78 -13.41 16.05
N ASP A 68 -10.98 -13.63 15.52
CA ASP A 68 -11.81 -14.78 15.88
C ASP A 68 -11.19 -16.10 15.41
N HIS A 69 -10.54 -16.08 14.23
CA HIS A 69 -9.93 -17.29 13.66
C HIS A 69 -8.58 -17.60 14.30
N PHE A 70 -7.72 -16.60 14.49
CA PHE A 70 -6.33 -16.81 14.95
C PHE A 70 -6.08 -16.47 16.42
N GLY A 71 -6.99 -15.76 17.06
CA GLY A 71 -6.87 -15.30 18.45
C GLY A 71 -6.02 -14.04 18.61
N GLN A 72 -5.09 -13.78 17.69
CA GLN A 72 -4.20 -12.61 17.70
C GLN A 72 -3.79 -12.19 16.29
N VAL A 73 -3.32 -10.95 16.16
CA VAL A 73 -2.71 -10.40 14.95
C VAL A 73 -1.38 -9.77 15.32
N ASP A 74 -0.28 -10.30 14.79
CA ASP A 74 1.08 -9.81 15.08
C ASP A 74 1.57 -8.82 14.03
N VAL A 75 1.13 -8.97 12.78
CA VAL A 75 1.47 -8.06 11.67
C VAL A 75 0.23 -7.62 10.92
N LEU A 76 0.03 -6.30 10.85
CA LEU A 76 -0.96 -5.67 9.97
C LEU A 76 -0.23 -5.05 8.77
N PHE A 77 -0.57 -5.52 7.56
CA PHE A 77 -0.02 -4.96 6.33
C PHE A 77 -1.11 -4.24 5.52
N ASN A 78 -1.20 -2.92 5.66
CA ASN A 78 -2.07 -2.05 4.88
C ASN A 78 -1.44 -1.79 3.50
N ASN A 79 -1.74 -2.67 2.53
CA ASN A 79 -1.10 -2.68 1.23
C ASN A 79 -2.00 -2.21 0.08
N ALA A 80 -3.31 -2.29 0.22
CA ALA A 80 -4.25 -1.94 -0.83
C ALA A 80 -3.98 -0.53 -1.39
N GLY A 81 -4.00 -0.41 -2.71
CA GLY A 81 -3.74 0.88 -3.34
C GLY A 81 -4.18 0.90 -4.80
N VAL A 82 -4.60 2.06 -5.24
CA VAL A 82 -5.01 2.37 -6.61
C VAL A 82 -4.24 3.55 -7.15
N PHE A 83 -4.11 3.62 -8.46
CA PHE A 83 -3.47 4.75 -9.15
C PHE A 83 -4.52 5.51 -9.96
N GLN A 84 -4.58 6.81 -9.76
CA GLN A 84 -5.32 7.74 -10.62
C GLN A 84 -4.35 8.83 -11.08
N GLY A 85 -4.11 8.85 -12.38
CA GLY A 85 -3.29 9.86 -13.04
C GLY A 85 -4.13 10.90 -13.77
N GLY A 86 -3.47 11.88 -14.38
CA GLY A 86 -4.03 13.00 -15.14
C GLY A 86 -3.80 14.35 -14.46
N LEU A 87 -4.11 15.43 -15.19
CA LEU A 87 -3.99 16.80 -14.67
C LEU A 87 -4.94 17.00 -13.48
N ALA A 88 -4.47 17.62 -12.41
CA ALA A 88 -5.20 17.71 -11.16
C ALA A 88 -6.59 18.37 -11.30
N TRP A 89 -6.73 19.35 -12.19
CA TRP A 89 -8.00 20.05 -12.47
C TRP A 89 -8.92 19.33 -13.45
N GLU A 90 -8.43 18.31 -14.16
CA GLU A 90 -9.24 17.45 -15.05
C GLU A 90 -9.82 16.25 -14.31
N ARG A 91 -9.32 15.95 -13.10
CA ARG A 91 -9.83 14.84 -12.28
C ARG A 91 -11.13 15.25 -11.60
N SER A 92 -12.15 14.38 -11.70
CA SER A 92 -13.41 14.59 -10.97
C SER A 92 -13.19 14.49 -9.45
N LEU A 93 -14.08 15.06 -8.65
CA LEU A 93 -14.02 14.91 -7.20
C LEU A 93 -14.17 13.44 -6.79
N GLU A 94 -14.94 12.68 -7.55
CA GLU A 94 -15.12 11.23 -7.33
C GLU A 94 -13.82 10.46 -7.56
N ASP A 95 -12.97 10.85 -8.53
CA ASP A 95 -11.62 10.29 -8.71
C ASP A 95 -10.75 10.50 -7.48
N TRP A 96 -10.81 11.71 -6.93
CA TRP A 96 -10.10 12.04 -5.69
C TRP A 96 -10.66 11.23 -4.52
N HIS A 97 -11.96 11.19 -4.32
CA HIS A 97 -12.61 10.42 -3.25
C HIS A 97 -12.28 8.94 -3.34
N TRP A 98 -12.35 8.34 -4.53
CA TRP A 98 -11.99 6.95 -4.71
C TRP A 98 -10.52 6.67 -4.37
N THR A 99 -9.60 7.48 -4.90
CA THR A 99 -8.18 7.31 -4.63
C THR A 99 -7.85 7.44 -3.14
N PHE A 100 -8.41 8.44 -2.48
CA PHE A 100 -8.25 8.64 -1.04
C PHE A 100 -8.97 7.57 -0.23
N GLY A 101 -10.14 7.15 -0.64
CA GLY A 101 -10.89 6.07 0.00
C GLY A 101 -10.05 4.81 0.14
N VAL A 102 -9.35 4.41 -0.93
CA VAL A 102 -8.50 3.24 -0.91
C VAL A 102 -7.14 3.52 -0.25
N ASN A 103 -6.40 4.53 -0.74
CA ASN A 103 -4.99 4.71 -0.41
C ASN A 103 -4.75 5.34 0.98
N VAL A 104 -5.74 6.08 1.51
CA VAL A 104 -5.62 6.80 2.78
C VAL A 104 -6.62 6.25 3.81
N PHE A 105 -7.92 6.30 3.49
CA PHE A 105 -8.93 5.79 4.41
C PHE A 105 -8.82 4.29 4.65
N GLY A 106 -8.41 3.50 3.64
CA GLY A 106 -8.11 2.09 3.85
C GLY A 106 -7.06 1.85 4.94
N ILE A 107 -6.00 2.67 4.99
CA ILE A 107 -4.99 2.62 6.07
C ILE A 107 -5.61 3.07 7.40
N ILE A 108 -6.39 4.16 7.40
CA ILE A 108 -7.08 4.67 8.61
C ILE A 108 -8.01 3.60 9.19
N HIS A 109 -8.79 2.91 8.35
CA HIS A 109 -9.68 1.83 8.78
C HIS A 109 -8.88 0.66 9.37
N GLY A 110 -7.78 0.25 8.72
CA GLY A 110 -6.86 -0.76 9.26
C GLY A 110 -6.34 -0.37 10.65
N ILE A 111 -5.83 0.85 10.80
CA ILE A 111 -5.38 1.37 12.10
C ILE A 111 -6.52 1.34 13.12
N LYS A 112 -7.70 1.84 12.75
CA LYS A 112 -8.86 1.97 13.65
C LYS A 112 -9.33 0.64 14.22
N TYR A 113 -9.41 -0.40 13.40
CA TYR A 113 -10.03 -1.66 13.79
C TYR A 113 -9.04 -2.73 14.26
N PHE A 114 -7.76 -2.62 13.88
CA PHE A 114 -6.73 -3.59 14.29
C PHE A 114 -5.86 -3.09 15.44
N VAL A 115 -5.33 -1.87 15.36
CA VAL A 115 -4.29 -1.41 16.28
C VAL A 115 -4.72 -1.44 17.75
N PRO A 116 -5.91 -0.97 18.15
CA PRO A 116 -6.35 -1.06 19.57
C PRO A 116 -6.37 -2.50 20.08
N ARG A 117 -6.77 -3.46 19.25
CA ARG A 117 -6.81 -4.88 19.61
C ARG A 117 -5.42 -5.48 19.68
N MET A 118 -4.53 -5.11 18.74
CA MET A 118 -3.11 -5.51 18.78
C MET A 118 -2.42 -4.99 20.04
N ILE A 119 -2.68 -3.74 20.45
CA ILE A 119 -2.14 -3.18 21.70
C ILE A 119 -2.65 -3.98 22.91
N ALA A 120 -3.93 -4.32 22.93
CA ALA A 120 -4.54 -5.08 24.02
C ALA A 120 -4.00 -6.53 24.17
N GLN A 121 -3.33 -7.07 23.17
CA GLN A 121 -2.64 -8.37 23.24
C GLN A 121 -1.41 -8.33 24.17
N GLU A 122 -0.82 -7.16 24.41
CA GLU A 122 0.41 -6.97 25.17
C GLU A 122 1.61 -7.79 24.64
N THR A 123 1.55 -8.20 23.37
CA THR A 123 2.65 -8.90 22.67
C THR A 123 3.34 -7.97 21.68
N ASP A 124 4.52 -8.34 21.23
CA ASP A 124 5.20 -7.63 20.14
C ASP A 124 4.39 -7.76 18.86
N GLY A 125 4.34 -6.69 18.09
CA GLY A 125 3.62 -6.67 16.80
C GLY A 125 4.10 -5.52 15.92
N HIS A 126 3.60 -5.49 14.69
CA HIS A 126 4.05 -4.49 13.74
C HIS A 126 2.94 -4.08 12.75
N VAL A 127 2.86 -2.79 12.47
CA VAL A 127 2.00 -2.25 11.42
C VAL A 127 2.86 -1.75 10.27
N VAL A 128 2.60 -2.20 9.05
CA VAL A 128 3.27 -1.69 7.85
C VAL A 128 2.24 -1.04 6.93
N ASN A 129 2.43 0.22 6.62
CA ASN A 129 1.60 0.95 5.66
C ASN A 129 2.35 1.14 4.34
N THR A 130 1.68 0.91 3.21
CA THR A 130 2.27 1.08 1.89
C THR A 130 2.07 2.50 1.37
N ALA A 131 3.13 3.32 1.40
CA ALA A 131 3.21 4.56 0.67
C ALA A 131 3.74 4.34 -0.77
N SER A 132 4.79 5.04 -1.14
CA SER A 132 5.51 4.93 -2.43
C SER A 132 6.70 5.89 -2.40
N VAL A 133 7.67 5.72 -3.27
CA VAL A 133 8.67 6.78 -3.58
C VAL A 133 7.99 8.08 -4.05
N ALA A 134 6.77 8.00 -4.57
CA ALA A 134 5.93 9.17 -4.89
C ALA A 134 5.61 10.06 -3.67
N ALA A 135 5.82 9.58 -2.45
CA ALA A 135 5.73 10.42 -1.25
C ALA A 135 6.91 11.40 -1.12
N PHE A 136 8.04 11.09 -1.75
CA PHE A 136 9.24 11.94 -1.72
C PHE A 136 9.36 12.85 -2.93
N VAL A 137 8.79 12.45 -4.07
CA VAL A 137 8.95 13.16 -5.34
C VAL A 137 7.59 13.29 -6.01
N ALA A 138 7.14 14.52 -6.22
CA ALA A 138 5.93 14.78 -6.97
C ALA A 138 6.20 14.60 -8.48
N GLY A 139 5.24 13.96 -9.17
CA GLY A 139 5.21 13.88 -10.62
C GLY A 139 4.09 14.76 -11.20
N ALA A 140 4.31 15.39 -12.34
CA ALA A 140 3.23 16.00 -13.10
C ALA A 140 2.18 14.93 -13.45
N THR A 141 0.93 15.34 -13.59
CA THR A 141 -0.18 14.44 -13.98
C THR A 141 -0.42 13.24 -13.05
N SER A 142 -0.08 13.36 -11.77
CA SER A 142 -0.22 12.28 -10.77
C SER A 142 -0.83 12.77 -9.46
N GLY A 143 -1.52 13.91 -9.47
CA GLY A 143 -2.00 14.61 -8.27
C GLY A 143 -2.71 13.71 -7.26
N PRO A 144 -3.82 13.04 -7.59
CA PRO A 144 -4.55 12.20 -6.63
C PRO A 144 -3.66 11.11 -6.01
N TYR A 145 -2.86 10.45 -6.82
CA TYR A 145 -1.96 9.40 -6.34
C TYR A 145 -0.86 9.94 -5.43
N VAL A 146 -0.09 10.93 -5.89
CA VAL A 146 1.02 11.52 -5.13
C VAL A 146 0.54 12.06 -3.79
N VAL A 147 -0.55 12.83 -3.78
CA VAL A 147 -1.09 13.40 -2.53
C VAL A 147 -1.53 12.29 -1.57
N SER A 148 -2.18 11.24 -2.09
CA SER A 148 -2.58 10.10 -1.25
C SER A 148 -1.38 9.35 -0.65
N LYS A 149 -0.26 9.22 -1.38
CA LYS A 149 0.95 8.56 -0.88
C LYS A 149 1.75 9.43 0.10
N CYS A 150 1.75 10.76 -0.09
CA CYS A 150 2.24 11.68 0.93
C CYS A 150 1.41 11.59 2.23
N ALA A 151 0.09 11.53 2.11
CA ALA A 151 -0.80 11.36 3.27
C ALA A 151 -0.55 10.03 3.99
N ALA A 152 -0.42 8.93 3.25
CA ALA A 152 -0.10 7.61 3.82
C ALA A 152 1.25 7.61 4.57
N PHE A 153 2.25 8.33 4.02
CA PHE A 153 3.56 8.49 4.67
C PHE A 153 3.42 9.24 6.01
N SER A 154 2.84 10.45 5.97
CA SER A 154 2.69 11.28 7.18
C SER A 154 1.78 10.63 8.24
N LEU A 155 0.75 9.88 7.82
CA LEU A 155 -0.07 9.08 8.73
C LEU A 155 0.76 8.00 9.44
N SER A 156 1.69 7.37 8.72
CA SER A 156 2.59 6.35 9.31
C SER A 156 3.57 6.96 10.30
N GLU A 157 4.09 8.18 10.05
CA GLU A 157 4.92 8.93 11.00
C GLU A 157 4.14 9.22 12.29
N SER A 158 2.92 9.74 12.15
CA SER A 158 2.05 10.02 13.30
C SER A 158 1.77 8.74 14.10
N LEU A 159 1.40 7.65 13.43
CA LEU A 159 1.14 6.38 14.10
C LEU A 159 2.35 5.87 14.90
N ALA A 160 3.55 5.92 14.31
CA ALA A 160 4.77 5.48 14.98
C ALA A 160 5.05 6.30 16.26
N LEU A 161 4.84 7.62 16.18
CA LEU A 161 4.98 8.51 17.34
C LEU A 161 3.91 8.25 18.41
N ASP A 162 2.66 8.05 18.01
CA ASP A 162 1.54 7.76 18.92
C ASP A 162 1.78 6.43 19.67
N LEU A 163 2.20 5.37 18.96
CA LEU A 163 2.53 4.08 19.56
C LEU A 163 3.68 4.20 20.57
N GLY A 164 4.72 4.97 20.21
CA GLY A 164 5.82 5.28 21.13
C GLY A 164 5.37 6.07 22.36
N ALA A 165 4.50 7.07 22.19
CA ALA A 165 4.00 7.91 23.27
C ALA A 165 3.19 7.13 24.32
N VAL A 166 2.48 6.08 23.89
CA VAL A 166 1.72 5.22 24.83
C VAL A 166 2.54 4.01 25.32
N GLY A 167 3.80 3.89 24.96
CA GLY A 167 4.66 2.77 25.36
C GLY A 167 4.22 1.42 24.80
N SER A 168 3.62 1.42 23.59
CA SER A 168 3.14 0.21 22.94
C SER A 168 4.31 -0.71 22.53
N LYS A 169 4.08 -2.02 22.59
CA LYS A 169 4.98 -3.03 22.00
C LYS A 169 4.81 -3.17 20.48
N ILE A 170 3.84 -2.46 19.89
CA ILE A 170 3.59 -2.47 18.46
C ILE A 170 4.48 -1.43 17.78
N GLY A 171 5.28 -1.88 16.82
CA GLY A 171 6.04 -1.00 15.94
C GLY A 171 5.22 -0.54 14.73
N ALA A 172 5.66 0.53 14.06
CA ALA A 172 5.07 0.96 12.80
C ALA A 172 6.16 1.32 11.79
N SER A 173 5.96 0.87 10.55
CA SER A 173 6.83 1.17 9.41
C SER A 173 6.02 1.66 8.22
N VAL A 174 6.68 2.41 7.35
CA VAL A 174 6.16 2.79 6.04
C VAL A 174 7.00 2.14 4.92
N LEU A 175 6.35 1.29 4.13
CA LEU A 175 6.95 0.71 2.94
C LEU A 175 6.84 1.71 1.79
N THR A 176 7.95 2.01 1.13
CA THR A 176 8.01 2.95 0.01
C THR A 176 8.50 2.27 -1.27
N PRO A 177 7.63 1.50 -1.92
CA PRO A 177 8.01 0.82 -3.15
C PRO A 177 8.41 1.81 -4.24
N SER A 178 9.50 1.47 -4.94
CA SER A 178 9.84 2.03 -6.25
C SER A 178 9.05 1.30 -7.35
N THR A 179 9.58 1.22 -8.56
CA THR A 179 8.89 0.60 -9.68
C THR A 179 8.98 -0.92 -9.62
N PHE A 180 7.84 -1.58 -9.49
CA PHE A 180 7.70 -3.04 -9.54
C PHE A 180 6.75 -3.45 -10.66
N ASP A 181 6.97 -4.62 -11.25
CA ASP A 181 5.99 -5.25 -12.14
C ASP A 181 4.73 -5.62 -11.34
N THR A 182 3.83 -4.66 -11.24
CA THR A 182 2.53 -4.80 -10.56
C THR A 182 1.42 -4.37 -11.50
N GLY A 183 0.19 -4.69 -11.15
CA GLY A 183 -0.94 -4.22 -11.95
C GLY A 183 -1.52 -2.88 -11.47
N ILE A 184 -0.74 -2.05 -10.81
CA ILE A 184 -1.23 -0.75 -10.35
C ILE A 184 -1.63 0.17 -11.53
N ALA A 185 -1.03 0.00 -12.71
CA ALA A 185 -1.49 0.69 -13.94
C ALA A 185 -2.85 0.17 -14.44
N LYS A 186 -3.28 -1.02 -14.03
CA LYS A 186 -4.56 -1.64 -14.42
C LYS A 186 -5.65 -1.43 -13.36
N THR A 187 -5.58 -0.32 -12.63
CA THR A 187 -6.51 0.00 -11.55
C THR A 187 -7.95 0.18 -12.04
N ALA A 188 -8.14 0.50 -13.33
CA ALA A 188 -9.46 0.60 -13.95
C ALA A 188 -10.36 -0.62 -13.72
N ARG A 189 -9.79 -1.82 -13.54
CA ARG A 189 -10.55 -3.05 -13.26
C ARG A 189 -11.26 -3.07 -11.89
N VAL A 190 -10.76 -2.30 -10.91
CA VAL A 190 -11.32 -2.16 -9.56
C VAL A 190 -11.93 -0.78 -9.35
N ARG A 191 -11.99 0.03 -10.40
CA ARG A 191 -12.67 1.32 -10.39
C ARG A 191 -14.19 1.08 -10.25
N PRO A 192 -14.86 1.77 -9.34
CA PRO A 192 -16.30 1.64 -9.19
C PRO A 192 -17.03 1.90 -10.52
N SER A 193 -17.97 1.04 -10.89
CA SER A 193 -18.66 1.11 -12.19
C SER A 193 -19.43 2.43 -12.41
N HIS A 194 -19.92 3.04 -11.33
CA HIS A 194 -20.62 4.32 -11.38
C HIS A 194 -19.71 5.50 -11.77
N LEU A 195 -18.39 5.37 -11.63
CA LEU A 195 -17.43 6.38 -12.06
C LEU A 195 -17.09 6.29 -13.56
N GLY A 196 -17.54 5.22 -14.23
CA GLY A 196 -17.20 4.99 -15.62
C GLY A 196 -15.69 4.77 -15.88
N GLU A 197 -15.32 4.65 -17.13
CA GLU A 197 -13.91 4.56 -17.54
C GLU A 197 -13.29 5.97 -17.64
N ASP A 198 -12.05 6.11 -17.17
CA ASP A 198 -11.26 7.32 -17.45
C ASP A 198 -10.79 7.28 -18.92
N LYS A 199 -11.40 8.12 -19.74
CA LYS A 199 -11.09 8.27 -21.19
C LYS A 199 -10.52 9.64 -21.51
N THR A 200 -10.11 10.39 -20.50
CA THR A 200 -9.48 11.68 -20.72
C THR A 200 -8.13 11.52 -21.43
N PRO A 201 -7.79 12.39 -22.41
CA PRO A 201 -6.55 12.24 -23.16
C PRO A 201 -5.30 12.20 -22.27
N ASP A 202 -5.27 13.04 -21.25
CA ASP A 202 -4.16 13.11 -20.27
C ASP A 202 -4.10 11.84 -19.39
N GLY A 203 -5.23 11.31 -18.94
CA GLY A 203 -5.31 10.07 -18.18
C GLY A 203 -4.80 8.86 -18.97
N LEU A 204 -5.16 8.76 -20.26
CA LEU A 204 -4.68 7.68 -21.13
C LEU A 204 -3.17 7.73 -21.35
N VAL A 205 -2.60 8.91 -21.59
CA VAL A 205 -1.15 9.10 -21.75
C VAL A 205 -0.40 8.67 -20.48
N VAL A 206 -0.90 9.06 -19.30
CA VAL A 206 -0.29 8.69 -18.02
C VAL A 206 -0.38 7.19 -17.77
N ALA A 207 -1.53 6.57 -18.07
CA ALA A 207 -1.71 5.13 -17.90
C ALA A 207 -0.74 4.32 -18.78
N GLU A 208 -0.55 4.74 -20.05
CA GLU A 208 0.41 4.11 -20.96
C GLU A 208 1.87 4.29 -20.48
N TYR A 209 2.23 5.50 -20.06
CA TYR A 209 3.56 5.77 -19.51
C TYR A 209 3.84 4.91 -18.27
N LEU A 210 2.90 4.88 -17.32
CA LEU A 210 3.03 4.06 -16.12
C LEU A 210 3.16 2.58 -16.46
N GLN A 211 2.35 2.06 -17.40
CA GLN A 211 2.44 0.66 -17.79
C GLN A 211 3.83 0.31 -18.33
N LYS A 212 4.42 1.16 -19.17
CA LYS A 212 5.78 0.96 -19.69
C LYS A 212 6.83 0.92 -18.58
N GLN A 213 6.71 1.80 -17.58
CA GLN A 213 7.61 1.81 -16.42
C GLN A 213 7.48 0.53 -15.59
N LEU A 214 6.26 0.05 -15.38
CA LEU A 214 6.00 -1.17 -14.60
C LEU A 214 6.47 -2.44 -15.33
N ASP A 215 6.38 -2.48 -16.66
CA ASP A 215 6.82 -3.63 -17.46
C ASP A 215 8.35 -3.88 -17.33
N SER A 216 9.11 -2.83 -17.01
CA SER A 216 10.55 -2.90 -16.72
C SER A 216 10.87 -2.89 -15.21
N GLY A 217 9.85 -2.92 -14.37
CA GLY A 217 9.98 -2.89 -12.91
C GLY A 217 10.55 -4.17 -12.32
N MET A 218 10.97 -4.10 -11.06
CA MET A 218 11.44 -5.27 -10.32
C MET A 218 10.32 -6.32 -10.18
N PRO A 219 10.64 -7.61 -10.13
CA PRO A 219 9.68 -8.65 -9.77
C PRO A 219 9.02 -8.37 -8.42
N ALA A 220 7.72 -8.55 -8.31
CA ALA A 220 6.99 -8.32 -7.06
C ALA A 220 7.49 -9.20 -5.89
N SER A 221 8.07 -10.37 -6.19
CA SER A 221 8.69 -11.26 -5.18
C SER A 221 9.87 -10.62 -4.45
N GLU A 222 10.54 -9.65 -5.04
CA GLU A 222 11.66 -8.95 -4.41
C GLU A 222 11.22 -7.97 -3.32
N ALA A 223 9.91 -7.66 -3.22
CA ALA A 223 9.38 -6.78 -2.19
C ALA A 223 9.43 -7.39 -0.78
N PHE A 224 9.44 -8.72 -0.66
CA PHE A 224 9.40 -9.41 0.63
C PHE A 224 10.66 -9.20 1.47
N THR A 225 11.84 -9.30 0.86
CA THR A 225 13.11 -9.19 1.58
C THR A 225 13.27 -7.83 2.30
N PRO A 226 13.11 -6.66 1.66
CA PRO A 226 13.16 -5.40 2.38
C PRO A 226 12.03 -5.29 3.42
N PHE A 227 10.83 -5.77 3.12
CA PHE A 227 9.70 -5.78 4.04
C PHE A 227 10.01 -6.52 5.35
N ILE A 228 10.43 -7.77 5.27
CA ILE A 228 10.69 -8.59 6.47
C ILE A 228 11.91 -8.09 7.25
N ASN A 229 12.94 -7.63 6.56
CA ASN A 229 14.14 -7.09 7.22
C ASN A 229 13.80 -5.80 7.98
N GLY A 230 13.05 -4.88 7.36
CA GLY A 230 12.62 -3.65 8.01
C GLY A 230 11.82 -3.89 9.29
N ILE A 231 10.91 -4.88 9.29
CA ILE A 231 10.19 -5.29 10.50
C ILE A 231 11.15 -5.82 11.55
N ARG A 232 12.06 -6.74 11.18
CA ARG A 232 13.01 -7.38 12.11
C ARG A 232 14.00 -6.40 12.75
N THR A 233 14.38 -5.36 12.02
CA THR A 233 15.30 -4.32 12.49
C THR A 233 14.60 -3.12 13.13
N GLY A 234 13.26 -3.07 13.06
CA GLY A 234 12.47 -1.95 13.58
C GLY A 234 12.65 -0.65 12.79
N GLU A 235 12.97 -0.75 11.50
CA GLU A 235 13.11 0.42 10.62
C GLU A 235 11.76 1.08 10.39
N PHE A 236 11.68 2.40 10.60
CA PHE A 236 10.47 3.17 10.27
C PHE A 236 10.27 3.25 8.75
N LEU A 237 11.31 3.58 8.00
CA LEU A 237 11.25 3.71 6.54
C LEU A 237 11.84 2.46 5.89
N ILE A 238 11.01 1.74 5.15
CA ILE A 238 11.39 0.54 4.40
C ILE A 238 11.42 0.88 2.90
N PRO A 239 12.57 1.31 2.36
CA PRO A 239 12.72 1.53 0.92
C PRO A 239 12.98 0.22 0.19
N THR A 240 12.61 0.17 -1.08
CA THR A 240 12.90 -1.01 -1.93
C THR A 240 14.07 -0.80 -2.89
N LYS A 241 14.57 0.44 -3.01
CA LYS A 241 15.77 0.80 -3.78
C LYS A 241 16.57 1.90 -3.08
N PRO A 242 17.91 1.93 -3.23
CA PRO A 242 18.78 2.91 -2.57
C PRO A 242 18.55 4.36 -2.98
N SER A 243 18.03 4.61 -4.19
CA SER A 243 17.77 5.95 -4.75
C SER A 243 16.84 6.83 -3.92
N TYR A 244 16.05 6.25 -3.02
CA TYR A 244 15.16 6.99 -2.12
C TYR A 244 15.90 8.08 -1.33
N ALA A 245 17.14 7.81 -0.91
CA ALA A 245 17.93 8.74 -0.11
C ALA A 245 18.25 10.04 -0.87
N ASP A 246 18.61 9.91 -2.15
CA ASP A 246 18.87 11.08 -3.01
C ASP A 246 17.57 11.82 -3.37
N GLN A 247 16.47 11.11 -3.56
CA GLN A 247 15.16 11.70 -3.80
C GLN A 247 14.71 12.56 -2.61
N ILE A 248 14.85 12.06 -1.39
CA ILE A 248 14.56 12.83 -0.16
C ILE A 248 15.47 14.04 -0.08
N ARG A 249 16.78 13.85 -0.23
CA ARG A 249 17.76 14.95 -0.15
C ARG A 249 17.42 16.06 -1.15
N ASN A 250 17.26 15.71 -2.43
CA ASN A 250 16.96 16.65 -3.49
C ASN A 250 15.66 17.43 -3.24
N ARG A 251 14.64 16.75 -2.71
CA ARG A 251 13.38 17.40 -2.33
C ARG A 251 13.59 18.44 -1.26
N TYR A 252 14.25 18.10 -0.17
CA TYR A 252 14.47 19.05 0.93
C TYR A 252 15.41 20.18 0.56
N GLU A 253 16.45 19.94 -0.22
CA GLU A 253 17.33 20.98 -0.74
C GLU A 253 16.60 22.00 -1.62
N ALA A 254 15.70 21.53 -2.49
CA ALA A 254 14.87 22.42 -3.31
C ALA A 254 13.93 23.25 -2.45
N LEU A 255 13.28 22.64 -1.46
CA LEU A 255 12.37 23.34 -0.55
C LEU A 255 13.10 24.38 0.31
N LEU A 256 14.31 24.09 0.81
CA LEU A 256 15.14 25.06 1.52
C LEU A 256 15.49 26.27 0.64
N LYS A 257 15.67 26.07 -0.65
CA LYS A 257 15.87 27.12 -1.66
C LYS A 257 14.56 27.79 -2.11
N ARG A 258 13.41 27.36 -1.56
CA ARG A 258 12.05 27.84 -1.93
C ARG A 258 11.72 27.58 -3.41
N GLN A 259 12.22 26.46 -3.96
CA GLN A 259 12.01 26.03 -5.33
C GLN A 259 11.11 24.80 -5.37
N ILE A 260 10.46 24.58 -6.51
CA ILE A 260 9.73 23.32 -6.76
C ILE A 260 10.76 22.19 -6.84
N PRO A 261 10.61 21.10 -6.07
CA PRO A 261 11.43 19.92 -6.24
C PRO A 261 11.34 19.37 -7.67
N GLY A 262 12.44 18.82 -8.18
CA GLY A 262 12.47 18.18 -9.48
C GLY A 262 11.43 17.05 -9.60
N GLN A 263 11.08 16.70 -10.84
CA GLN A 263 10.20 15.58 -11.12
C GLN A 263 10.88 14.25 -10.77
N LEU A 264 10.06 13.22 -10.51
CA LEU A 264 10.52 11.86 -10.36
C LEU A 264 11.29 11.44 -11.62
N VAL A 265 12.55 11.07 -11.43
CA VAL A 265 13.30 10.30 -12.44
C VAL A 265 13.13 8.84 -12.04
N PRO A 266 12.47 8.01 -12.86
CA PRO A 266 12.33 6.59 -12.56
C PRO A 266 13.72 5.93 -12.46
N ASP A 267 13.86 5.03 -11.51
CA ASP A 267 15.04 4.17 -11.36
C ASP A 267 15.05 3.05 -12.40
#